data_c5d824581d7ad8a4c079f0c50a5751e5
#
_entry.id   c5d824581d7ad8a4c079f0c50a5751e5
#
_cell.length_a   1.000
_cell.length_b   1.000
_cell.length_c   1.000
_cell.angle_alpha   90.00
_cell.angle_beta   90.00
_cell.angle_gamma   90.00
#
_symmetry.space_group_name_H-M   'P 1'
#
loop_
_entity.id
_entity.type
_entity.pdbx_description
1 polymer ?
#
loop_
_entity_poly.entity_id
_entity_poly.type
_entity_poly.pdbx_seq_one_letter_code
_entity_poly.pdbx_strand_id
1 'polypeptide(L)'
;DSNDNTTINNKNQNFLKDIDAGVEGKKIGIISEMTNSSGLSDEVFNSTNDAIKTFERIGANCEQVSLEMVPYAVAAYYTITSTEAGSNLARYDNIRYGYDLDSEGFEFNSYITQARNKLGPEVARRLILGGFVPSAGHAGKYFLKALKVKSKLISEINRIFEKFDFLISPTVPIQPFKFGEKIRDPVSFMLVDFNTVTANLTGKPAISIPYKIAKGLPIGMQIMANSLEEASLFQAAYALEK
;
A
#
# COMPACT_ATOMS: atom_id res chain seq x y z
N ASP A 1 -7.05 17.21 15.41
CA ASP A 1 -8.41 17.65 15.70
C ASP A 1 -9.05 16.75 16.75
N SER A 2 -9.40 17.30 17.90
CA SER A 2 -9.99 16.55 19.02
C SER A 2 -11.39 15.98 18.71
N ASN A 3 -12.04 16.46 17.68
CA ASN A 3 -13.36 16.01 17.22
C ASN A 3 -13.29 14.93 16.14
N ASP A 4 -12.10 14.58 15.67
CA ASP A 4 -11.87 13.55 14.67
C ASP A 4 -11.16 12.34 15.31
N ASN A 5 -11.89 11.24 15.45
CA ASN A 5 -11.37 9.99 16.03
C ASN A 5 -10.25 9.33 15.20
N THR A 6 -10.00 9.80 13.98
CA THR A 6 -8.90 9.31 13.13
C THR A 6 -7.62 10.10 13.36
N THR A 7 -7.68 11.23 14.05
CA THR A 7 -6.53 12.08 14.38
C THR A 7 -5.78 11.50 15.57
N ILE A 8 -4.47 11.35 15.41
CA ILE A 8 -3.57 10.95 16.49
C ILE A 8 -3.06 12.20 17.20
N ASN A 9 -3.19 12.25 18.52
CA ASN A 9 -2.61 13.31 19.32
C ASN A 9 -1.09 13.10 19.44
N ASN A 10 -0.35 13.74 18.55
CA ASN A 10 1.11 13.68 18.51
C ASN A 10 1.71 15.08 18.60
N LYS A 11 2.92 15.18 19.14
CA LYS A 11 3.68 16.45 19.13
C LYS A 11 4.06 16.81 17.70
N ASN A 12 3.92 18.09 17.35
CA ASN A 12 4.40 18.58 16.06
C ASN A 12 5.88 18.23 15.89
N GLN A 13 6.18 17.44 14.86
CA GLN A 13 7.54 17.07 14.50
C GLN A 13 8.06 18.06 13.46
N ASN A 14 9.33 18.44 13.58
CA ASN A 14 10.02 19.13 12.50
C ASN A 14 10.67 18.06 11.59
N PHE A 15 10.02 17.75 10.47
CA PHE A 15 10.47 16.72 9.54
C PHE A 15 11.77 17.08 8.78
N LEU A 16 12.20 18.35 8.80
CA LEU A 16 13.46 18.79 8.20
C LEU A 16 14.63 18.76 9.20
N LYS A 17 14.32 18.59 10.50
CA LYS A 17 15.35 18.48 11.50
C LYS A 17 16.12 17.17 11.27
N ASP A 18 17.46 17.30 11.23
CA ASP A 18 18.36 16.15 11.07
C ASP A 18 18.16 15.34 9.76
N ILE A 19 17.53 15.93 8.74
CA ILE A 19 17.26 15.26 7.44
C ILE A 19 18.55 14.80 6.75
N ASP A 20 19.67 15.49 6.97
CA ASP A 20 20.99 15.23 6.40
C ASP A 20 21.92 14.43 7.32
N ALA A 21 21.44 13.98 8.49
CA ALA A 21 22.26 13.22 9.44
C ALA A 21 22.71 11.82 8.95
N GLY A 22 22.12 11.34 7.83
CA GLY A 22 22.50 10.07 7.22
C GLY A 22 21.93 8.86 7.93
N VAL A 23 22.44 7.68 7.59
CA VAL A 23 21.96 6.36 8.10
C VAL A 23 23.08 5.50 8.67
N GLU A 24 24.22 6.10 9.01
CA GLU A 24 25.35 5.36 9.59
C GLU A 24 24.93 4.63 10.87
N GLY A 25 25.25 3.33 10.94
CA GLY A 25 24.90 2.46 12.07
C GLY A 25 23.43 2.03 12.13
N LYS A 26 22.54 2.55 11.28
CA LYS A 26 21.14 2.15 11.21
C LYS A 26 20.99 0.74 10.69
N LYS A 27 19.99 0.01 11.19
CA LYS A 27 19.66 -1.34 10.77
C LYS A 27 18.49 -1.32 9.78
N ILE A 28 18.72 -1.86 8.60
CA ILE A 28 17.74 -1.91 7.51
C ILE A 28 17.38 -3.37 7.21
N GLY A 29 16.11 -3.71 7.38
CA GLY A 29 15.58 -5.02 7.02
C GLY A 29 15.20 -5.08 5.55
N ILE A 30 15.75 -6.04 4.81
CA ILE A 30 15.41 -6.33 3.42
C ILE A 30 14.29 -7.35 3.42
N ILE A 31 13.09 -6.99 2.97
CA ILE A 31 11.93 -7.90 3.00
C ILE A 31 12.08 -8.96 1.91
N SER A 32 12.41 -10.18 2.30
CA SER A 32 12.75 -11.29 1.38
C SER A 32 11.63 -11.59 0.38
N GLU A 33 10.37 -11.58 0.82
CA GLU A 33 9.19 -11.87 0.00
C GLU A 33 8.94 -10.81 -1.08
N MET A 34 9.45 -9.59 -0.88
CA MET A 34 9.29 -8.45 -1.80
C MET A 34 10.50 -8.21 -2.69
N THR A 35 11.64 -8.83 -2.38
CA THR A 35 12.91 -8.63 -3.07
C THR A 35 13.41 -9.87 -3.84
N ASN A 36 12.63 -10.95 -3.83
CA ASN A 36 12.95 -12.18 -4.53
C ASN A 36 12.89 -11.98 -6.07
N SER A 37 13.92 -12.42 -6.76
CA SER A 37 14.06 -12.33 -8.23
C SER A 37 12.90 -12.94 -9.02
N SER A 38 12.23 -13.96 -8.50
CA SER A 38 11.13 -14.64 -9.21
C SER A 38 9.86 -13.80 -9.35
N GLY A 39 9.72 -12.73 -8.54
CA GLY A 39 8.56 -11.82 -8.55
C GLY A 39 8.84 -10.47 -9.18
N LEU A 40 10.09 -10.14 -9.49
CA LEU A 40 10.51 -8.83 -9.98
C LEU A 40 10.96 -8.88 -11.43
N SER A 41 10.78 -7.77 -12.17
CA SER A 41 11.51 -7.61 -13.43
C SER A 41 13.01 -7.44 -13.16
N ASP A 42 13.85 -7.81 -14.15
CA ASP A 42 15.31 -7.75 -14.01
C ASP A 42 15.80 -6.35 -13.63
N GLU A 43 15.19 -5.32 -14.20
CA GLU A 43 15.54 -3.92 -13.93
C GLU A 43 15.22 -3.53 -12.48
N VAL A 44 14.05 -3.96 -11.96
CA VAL A 44 13.64 -3.70 -10.58
C VAL A 44 14.53 -4.48 -9.62
N PHE A 45 14.80 -5.75 -9.89
CA PHE A 45 15.68 -6.57 -9.07
C PHE A 45 17.11 -5.98 -8.98
N ASN A 46 17.71 -5.61 -10.12
CA ASN A 46 19.04 -5.02 -10.15
C ASN A 46 19.09 -3.67 -9.42
N SER A 47 18.07 -2.83 -9.60
CA SER A 47 17.98 -1.53 -8.91
C SER A 47 17.79 -1.70 -7.40
N THR A 48 17.04 -2.71 -6.97
CA THR A 48 16.87 -3.03 -5.54
C THR A 48 18.19 -3.43 -4.90
N ASN A 49 18.94 -4.33 -5.55
CA ASN A 49 20.27 -4.74 -5.06
C ASN A 49 21.26 -3.57 -5.01
N ASP A 50 21.18 -2.66 -5.97
CA ASP A 50 22.00 -1.45 -5.99
C ASP A 50 21.65 -0.48 -4.86
N ALA A 51 20.37 -0.30 -4.56
CA ALA A 51 19.89 0.49 -3.43
C ALA A 51 20.38 -0.06 -2.07
N ILE A 52 20.32 -1.37 -1.90
CA ILE A 52 20.85 -2.05 -0.70
C ILE A 52 22.35 -1.78 -0.56
N LYS A 53 23.14 -1.98 -1.62
CA LYS A 53 24.58 -1.68 -1.62
C LYS A 53 24.88 -0.21 -1.35
N THR A 54 24.01 0.71 -1.80
CA THR A 54 24.16 2.13 -1.50
C THR A 54 23.97 2.40 -0.02
N PHE A 55 22.95 1.81 0.63
CA PHE A 55 22.78 1.90 2.08
C PHE A 55 23.98 1.35 2.85
N GLU A 56 24.50 0.19 2.45
CA GLU A 56 25.72 -0.40 3.06
C GLU A 56 26.93 0.52 2.92
N ARG A 57 27.12 1.11 1.73
CA ARG A 57 28.24 2.04 1.45
C ARG A 57 28.19 3.32 2.31
N ILE A 58 26.99 3.79 2.64
CA ILE A 58 26.80 4.98 3.50
C ILE A 58 26.68 4.62 4.99
N GLY A 59 27.03 3.37 5.36
CA GLY A 59 27.23 2.93 6.73
C GLY A 59 26.04 2.27 7.41
N ALA A 60 24.95 1.97 6.69
CA ALA A 60 23.86 1.20 7.24
C ALA A 60 24.16 -0.31 7.28
N ASN A 61 23.55 -1.04 8.22
CA ASN A 61 23.63 -2.48 8.34
C ASN A 61 22.37 -3.11 7.72
N CYS A 62 22.52 -3.76 6.56
CA CYS A 62 21.41 -4.37 5.84
C CYS A 62 21.34 -5.88 6.11
N GLU A 63 20.17 -6.38 6.54
CA GLU A 63 19.94 -7.79 6.83
C GLU A 63 18.62 -8.27 6.21
N GLN A 64 18.58 -9.52 5.76
CA GLN A 64 17.33 -10.14 5.27
C GLN A 64 16.36 -10.38 6.41
N VAL A 65 15.10 -10.02 6.18
CA VAL A 65 13.99 -10.29 7.09
C VAL A 65 12.84 -10.95 6.35
N SER A 66 12.08 -11.80 7.04
CA SER A 66 10.91 -12.46 6.48
C SER A 66 9.64 -11.92 7.12
N LEU A 67 8.63 -11.65 6.29
CA LEU A 67 7.24 -11.33 6.63
C LEU A 67 6.35 -12.41 6.03
N GLU A 68 6.15 -13.52 6.76
CA GLU A 68 5.44 -14.72 6.27
C GLU A 68 4.03 -14.44 5.74
N MET A 69 3.38 -13.35 6.20
CA MET A 69 2.03 -12.99 5.78
C MET A 69 1.98 -12.15 4.51
N VAL A 70 3.10 -11.65 3.98
CA VAL A 70 3.14 -10.85 2.75
C VAL A 70 2.49 -11.54 1.55
N PRO A 71 2.69 -12.86 1.28
CA PRO A 71 2.01 -13.54 0.17
C PRO A 71 0.48 -13.50 0.22
N TYR A 72 -0.11 -13.28 1.40
CA TYR A 72 -1.55 -13.18 1.58
C TYR A 72 -2.05 -11.72 1.66
N ALA A 73 -1.13 -10.75 1.69
CA ALA A 73 -1.45 -9.34 1.94
C ALA A 73 -2.36 -8.75 0.85
N VAL A 74 -2.08 -9.01 -0.43
CA VAL A 74 -2.90 -8.51 -1.56
C VAL A 74 -4.35 -8.99 -1.44
N ALA A 75 -4.55 -10.30 -1.22
CA ALA A 75 -5.89 -10.86 -1.09
C ALA A 75 -6.63 -10.30 0.14
N ALA A 76 -5.94 -10.14 1.26
CA ALA A 76 -6.51 -9.53 2.47
C ALA A 76 -6.86 -8.06 2.25
N TYR A 77 -5.97 -7.28 1.61
CA TYR A 77 -6.18 -5.88 1.30
C TYR A 77 -7.43 -5.67 0.43
N TYR A 78 -7.52 -6.35 -0.72
CA TYR A 78 -8.67 -6.19 -1.61
C TYR A 78 -9.98 -6.69 -1.00
N THR A 79 -9.94 -7.71 -0.15
CA THR A 79 -11.10 -8.18 0.60
C THR A 79 -11.61 -7.12 1.58
N ILE A 80 -10.72 -6.54 2.38
CA ILE A 80 -11.07 -5.52 3.38
C ILE A 80 -11.51 -4.23 2.70
N THR A 81 -10.70 -3.70 1.77
CA THR A 81 -10.97 -2.40 1.13
C THR A 81 -12.22 -2.42 0.26
N SER A 82 -12.51 -3.54 -0.43
CA SER A 82 -13.76 -3.67 -1.18
C SER A 82 -14.97 -3.68 -0.26
N THR A 83 -14.89 -4.35 0.89
CA THR A 83 -15.97 -4.37 1.89
C THR A 83 -16.21 -2.96 2.46
N GLU A 84 -15.15 -2.26 2.82
CA GLU A 84 -15.23 -0.88 3.31
C GLU A 84 -15.74 0.07 2.23
N ALA A 85 -15.28 -0.05 0.98
CA ALA A 85 -15.76 0.73 -0.14
C ALA A 85 -17.25 0.50 -0.39
N GLY A 86 -17.71 -0.75 -0.33
CA GLY A 86 -19.13 -1.09 -0.44
C GLY A 86 -20.01 -0.36 0.58
N SER A 87 -19.56 -0.31 1.81
CA SER A 87 -20.24 0.43 2.89
C SER A 87 -20.12 1.94 2.75
N ASN A 88 -18.91 2.45 2.52
CA ASN A 88 -18.65 3.89 2.47
C ASN A 88 -19.29 4.58 1.26
N LEU A 89 -19.28 3.94 0.10
CA LEU A 89 -19.88 4.50 -1.13
C LEU A 89 -21.40 4.31 -1.20
N ALA A 90 -22.00 3.57 -0.27
CA ALA A 90 -23.46 3.46 -0.19
C ALA A 90 -24.15 4.81 0.02
N ARG A 91 -23.44 5.79 0.59
CA ARG A 91 -23.97 7.17 0.79
C ARG A 91 -24.17 7.96 -0.50
N TYR A 92 -23.51 7.57 -1.59
CA TYR A 92 -23.67 8.20 -2.90
C TYR A 92 -24.89 7.61 -3.62
N ASP A 93 -26.08 8.03 -3.16
CA ASP A 93 -27.38 7.56 -3.61
C ASP A 93 -28.06 8.55 -4.60
N ASN A 94 -27.40 9.66 -4.94
CA ASN A 94 -27.88 10.79 -5.74
C ASN A 94 -29.01 11.61 -5.08
N ILE A 95 -29.39 11.30 -3.87
CA ILE A 95 -30.39 12.08 -3.13
C ILE A 95 -29.69 13.14 -2.28
N ARG A 96 -28.66 12.72 -1.53
CA ARG A 96 -27.88 13.59 -0.63
C ARG A 96 -26.51 13.91 -1.18
N TYR A 97 -25.89 12.92 -1.80
CA TYR A 97 -24.55 13.00 -2.37
C TYR A 97 -24.50 12.20 -3.66
N GLY A 98 -23.63 12.60 -4.57
CA GLY A 98 -23.35 11.85 -5.78
C GLY A 98 -23.57 12.69 -7.03
N TYR A 99 -23.90 12.02 -8.11
CA TYR A 99 -24.09 12.63 -9.43
C TYR A 99 -25.54 13.11 -9.55
N ASP A 100 -25.71 14.40 -9.83
CA ASP A 100 -27.04 14.98 -10.04
C ASP A 100 -27.60 14.48 -11.38
N LEU A 101 -28.60 13.62 -11.29
CA LEU A 101 -29.39 13.13 -12.42
C LEU A 101 -30.79 13.70 -12.31
N ASP A 102 -31.35 14.05 -13.45
CA ASP A 102 -32.79 14.33 -13.52
C ASP A 102 -33.56 13.09 -13.06
N SER A 103 -34.39 13.26 -12.05
CA SER A 103 -35.18 12.16 -11.45
C SER A 103 -36.52 11.94 -12.16
N GLU A 104 -36.88 12.79 -13.13
CA GLU A 104 -38.17 12.72 -13.81
C GLU A 104 -38.33 11.41 -14.57
N GLY A 105 -39.39 10.67 -14.27
CA GLY A 105 -39.74 9.41 -14.92
C GLY A 105 -39.02 8.15 -14.41
N PHE A 106 -38.18 8.24 -13.38
CA PHE A 106 -37.50 7.08 -12.81
C PHE A 106 -38.16 6.60 -11.52
N GLU A 107 -38.31 5.28 -11.39
CA GLU A 107 -38.54 4.66 -10.10
C GLU A 107 -37.28 4.77 -9.23
N PHE A 108 -37.45 4.83 -7.90
CA PHE A 108 -36.38 5.02 -6.92
C PHE A 108 -35.17 4.11 -7.11
N ASN A 109 -35.39 2.80 -7.29
CA ASN A 109 -34.29 1.84 -7.50
C ASN A 109 -33.56 2.06 -8.82
N SER A 110 -34.29 2.42 -9.88
CA SER A 110 -33.73 2.74 -11.20
C SER A 110 -32.89 3.99 -11.14
N TYR A 111 -33.35 5.01 -10.44
CA TYR A 111 -32.63 6.26 -10.22
C TYR A 111 -31.27 6.02 -9.55
N ILE A 112 -31.26 5.34 -8.40
CA ILE A 112 -30.03 5.00 -7.68
C ILE A 112 -29.09 4.15 -8.53
N THR A 113 -29.63 3.18 -9.28
CA THR A 113 -28.82 2.30 -10.15
C THR A 113 -28.13 3.09 -11.25
N GLN A 114 -28.84 4.01 -11.90
CA GLN A 114 -28.24 4.85 -12.95
C GLN A 114 -27.15 5.77 -12.41
N ALA A 115 -27.34 6.32 -11.24
CA ALA A 115 -26.34 7.08 -10.54
C ALA A 115 -25.06 6.29 -10.29
N ARG A 116 -25.19 5.09 -9.75
CA ARG A 116 -24.06 4.22 -9.47
C ARG A 116 -23.31 3.75 -10.72
N ASN A 117 -23.99 3.62 -11.85
CA ASN A 117 -23.35 3.31 -13.12
C ASN A 117 -22.36 4.39 -13.59
N LYS A 118 -22.44 5.61 -13.04
CA LYS A 118 -21.48 6.70 -13.32
C LYS A 118 -20.16 6.57 -12.56
N LEU A 119 -20.09 5.69 -11.55
CA LEU A 119 -18.88 5.48 -10.75
C LEU A 119 -17.72 4.80 -11.51
N GLY A 120 -17.97 4.32 -12.70
CA GLY A 120 -16.97 3.63 -13.51
C GLY A 120 -16.78 2.15 -13.16
N PRO A 121 -16.19 1.35 -14.07
CA PRO A 121 -16.20 -0.10 -13.97
C PRO A 121 -15.36 -0.65 -12.80
N GLU A 122 -14.24 -0.03 -12.45
CA GLU A 122 -13.40 -0.50 -11.36
C GLU A 122 -14.08 -0.27 -10.00
N VAL A 123 -14.70 0.89 -9.80
CA VAL A 123 -15.46 1.17 -8.58
C VAL A 123 -16.66 0.24 -8.48
N ALA A 124 -17.41 0.04 -9.58
CA ALA A 124 -18.52 -0.90 -9.63
C ALA A 124 -18.10 -2.33 -9.25
N ARG A 125 -16.95 -2.80 -9.77
CA ARG A 125 -16.38 -4.09 -9.41
C ARG A 125 -16.11 -4.21 -7.90
N ARG A 126 -15.50 -3.20 -7.29
CA ARG A 126 -15.24 -3.16 -5.83
C ARG A 126 -16.52 -3.15 -5.01
N LEU A 127 -17.55 -2.44 -5.48
CA LEU A 127 -18.87 -2.42 -4.81
C LEU A 127 -19.55 -3.80 -4.83
N ILE A 128 -19.48 -4.50 -5.97
CA ILE A 128 -20.04 -5.85 -6.11
C ILE A 128 -19.30 -6.82 -5.17
N LEU A 129 -17.97 -6.80 -5.16
CA LEU A 129 -17.18 -7.62 -4.24
C LEU A 129 -17.46 -7.26 -2.78
N GLY A 130 -17.56 -5.95 -2.48
CA GLY A 130 -17.85 -5.44 -1.14
C GLY A 130 -19.23 -5.84 -0.62
N GLY A 131 -20.21 -6.01 -1.49
CA GLY A 131 -21.50 -6.56 -1.14
C GLY A 131 -21.50 -8.08 -0.95
N PHE A 132 -20.71 -8.80 -1.75
CA PHE A 132 -20.60 -10.25 -1.68
C PHE A 132 -19.85 -10.74 -0.43
N VAL A 133 -18.71 -10.16 -0.13
CA VAL A 133 -17.82 -10.61 0.95
C VAL A 133 -18.50 -10.64 2.34
N PRO A 134 -19.24 -9.62 2.77
CA PRO A 134 -19.92 -9.61 4.07
C PRO A 134 -21.28 -10.31 4.05
N SER A 135 -21.76 -10.79 2.89
CA SER A 135 -23.07 -11.42 2.79
C SER A 135 -23.19 -12.70 3.62
N ALA A 136 -24.42 -13.11 3.91
CA ALA A 136 -24.72 -14.29 4.73
C ALA A 136 -23.99 -15.55 4.21
N GLY A 137 -23.29 -16.23 5.12
CA GLY A 137 -22.48 -17.41 4.82
C GLY A 137 -21.05 -17.12 4.29
N HIS A 138 -20.72 -15.90 3.91
CA HIS A 138 -19.41 -15.55 3.34
C HIS A 138 -18.53 -14.74 4.28
N ALA A 139 -19.09 -13.90 5.15
CA ALA A 139 -18.35 -13.01 6.05
C ALA A 139 -17.29 -13.74 6.88
N GLY A 140 -17.65 -14.86 7.51
CA GLY A 140 -16.72 -15.69 8.28
C GLY A 140 -15.64 -16.35 7.44
N LYS A 141 -15.96 -16.66 6.18
CA LYS A 141 -15.05 -17.35 5.26
C LYS A 141 -13.97 -16.43 4.67
N TYR A 142 -14.34 -15.20 4.31
CA TYR A 142 -13.44 -14.28 3.62
C TYR A 142 -13.02 -13.11 4.50
N PHE A 143 -13.96 -12.31 4.98
CA PHE A 143 -13.66 -11.07 5.71
C PHE A 143 -12.91 -11.32 7.01
N LEU A 144 -13.39 -12.25 7.85
CA LEU A 144 -12.70 -12.57 9.10
C LEU A 144 -11.31 -13.19 8.88
N LYS A 145 -11.12 -13.96 7.79
CA LYS A 145 -9.79 -14.45 7.42
C LYS A 145 -8.86 -13.32 7.03
N ALA A 146 -9.35 -12.37 6.23
CA ALA A 146 -8.57 -11.20 5.84
C ALA A 146 -8.14 -10.35 7.06
N LEU A 147 -9.04 -10.15 8.03
CA LEU A 147 -8.72 -9.46 9.28
C LEU A 147 -7.68 -10.23 10.11
N LYS A 148 -7.72 -11.56 10.14
CA LYS A 148 -6.70 -12.39 10.81
C LYS A 148 -5.33 -12.25 10.13
N VAL A 149 -5.27 -12.23 8.80
CA VAL A 149 -4.04 -11.98 8.05
C VAL A 149 -3.50 -10.60 8.39
N LYS A 150 -4.33 -9.55 8.34
CA LYS A 150 -3.95 -8.19 8.74
C LYS A 150 -3.38 -8.16 10.16
N SER A 151 -4.06 -8.77 11.13
CA SER A 151 -3.61 -8.80 12.54
C SER A 151 -2.26 -9.50 12.69
N LYS A 152 -2.06 -10.63 12.00
CA LYS A 152 -0.79 -11.36 12.04
C LYS A 152 0.34 -10.57 11.38
N LEU A 153 0.09 -9.94 10.24
CA LEU A 153 1.05 -9.08 9.56
C LEU A 153 1.48 -7.89 10.42
N ILE A 154 0.54 -7.24 11.14
CA ILE A 154 0.84 -6.19 12.11
C ILE A 154 1.76 -6.72 13.23
N SER A 155 1.48 -7.91 13.76
CA SER A 155 2.31 -8.52 14.79
C SER A 155 3.72 -8.84 14.30
N GLU A 156 3.85 -9.37 13.07
CA GLU A 156 5.15 -9.67 12.47
C GLU A 156 5.99 -8.40 12.26
N ILE A 157 5.41 -7.37 11.66
CA ILE A 157 6.14 -6.14 11.35
C ILE A 157 6.54 -5.38 12.63
N ASN A 158 5.68 -5.37 13.65
CA ASN A 158 6.03 -4.77 14.94
C ASN A 158 7.24 -5.44 15.58
N ARG A 159 7.31 -6.78 15.56
CA ARG A 159 8.45 -7.54 16.06
C ARG A 159 9.74 -7.28 15.28
N ILE A 160 9.65 -7.04 13.98
CA ILE A 160 10.81 -6.67 13.16
C ILE A 160 11.30 -5.28 13.55
N PHE A 161 10.40 -4.30 13.73
CA PHE A 161 10.76 -2.95 14.16
C PHE A 161 11.28 -2.84 15.62
N GLU A 162 11.27 -3.91 16.41
CA GLU A 162 12.03 -3.97 17.66
C GLU A 162 13.54 -4.05 17.43
N LYS A 163 13.98 -4.47 16.22
CA LYS A 163 15.39 -4.73 15.90
C LYS A 163 15.91 -3.88 14.73
N PHE A 164 15.05 -3.38 13.88
CA PHE A 164 15.39 -2.64 12.68
C PHE A 164 14.80 -1.23 12.73
N ASP A 165 15.55 -0.26 12.22
CA ASP A 165 15.09 1.13 12.10
C ASP A 165 14.19 1.31 10.88
N PHE A 166 14.54 0.64 9.76
CA PHE A 166 13.83 0.75 8.49
C PHE A 166 13.65 -0.62 7.83
N LEU A 167 12.65 -0.70 6.94
CA LEU A 167 12.50 -1.82 6.01
C LEU A 167 12.58 -1.28 4.58
N ILE A 168 13.21 -2.05 3.66
CA ILE A 168 13.32 -1.68 2.26
C ILE A 168 12.74 -2.76 1.34
N SER A 169 12.09 -2.28 0.27
CA SER A 169 11.65 -3.08 -0.87
C SER A 169 11.57 -2.21 -2.12
N PRO A 170 11.50 -2.75 -3.34
CA PRO A 170 11.03 -1.94 -4.47
C PRO A 170 9.58 -1.51 -4.24
N THR A 171 9.20 -0.34 -4.75
CA THR A 171 7.82 0.16 -4.60
C THR A 171 6.83 -0.74 -5.35
N VAL A 172 7.16 -1.12 -6.58
CA VAL A 172 6.37 -2.03 -7.41
C VAL A 172 7.27 -3.08 -8.06
N PRO A 173 6.75 -4.28 -8.36
CA PRO A 173 7.58 -5.38 -8.85
C PRO A 173 8.00 -5.24 -10.32
N ILE A 174 7.38 -4.35 -11.08
CA ILE A 174 7.59 -4.16 -12.52
C ILE A 174 7.88 -2.69 -12.85
N GLN A 175 8.44 -2.46 -14.04
CA GLN A 175 8.56 -1.11 -14.57
C GLN A 175 7.18 -0.51 -14.92
N PRO A 176 7.09 0.85 -15.03
CA PRO A 176 5.87 1.50 -15.49
C PRO A 176 5.43 0.95 -16.86
N PHE A 177 4.14 0.67 -16.98
CA PHE A 177 3.52 0.23 -18.24
C PHE A 177 3.08 1.43 -19.10
N LYS A 178 2.90 1.19 -20.41
CA LYS A 178 2.52 2.25 -21.37
C LYS A 178 1.06 2.68 -21.17
N PHE A 179 0.76 3.93 -21.51
CA PHE A 179 -0.62 4.40 -21.56
C PHE A 179 -1.45 3.52 -22.51
N GLY A 180 -2.62 3.08 -22.05
CA GLY A 180 -3.50 2.20 -22.82
C GLY A 180 -3.06 0.73 -22.85
N GLU A 181 -1.93 0.38 -22.28
CA GLU A 181 -1.55 -1.01 -22.08
C GLU A 181 -2.50 -1.64 -21.05
N LYS A 182 -3.31 -2.57 -21.53
CA LYS A 182 -4.26 -3.27 -20.67
C LYS A 182 -3.57 -4.46 -20.05
N ILE A 183 -3.37 -4.44 -18.75
CA ILE A 183 -3.14 -5.67 -17.97
C ILE A 183 -4.46 -6.44 -18.04
N ARG A 184 -4.51 -7.45 -18.92
CA ARG A 184 -5.75 -8.15 -19.29
C ARG A 184 -6.35 -8.96 -18.15
N ASP A 185 -5.48 -9.43 -17.25
CA ASP A 185 -5.89 -10.23 -16.10
C ASP A 185 -5.99 -9.34 -14.85
N PRO A 186 -7.19 -9.25 -14.22
CA PRO A 186 -7.38 -8.49 -12.99
C PRO A 186 -6.46 -8.90 -11.84
N VAL A 187 -6.10 -10.18 -11.74
CA VAL A 187 -5.20 -10.68 -10.69
C VAL A 187 -3.78 -10.17 -10.91
N SER A 188 -3.28 -10.22 -12.14
CA SER A 188 -1.97 -9.64 -12.48
C SER A 188 -1.92 -8.14 -12.22
N PHE A 189 -3.01 -7.41 -12.46
CA PHE A 189 -3.11 -5.99 -12.11
C PHE A 189 -3.02 -5.77 -10.59
N MET A 190 -3.72 -6.58 -9.80
CA MET A 190 -3.66 -6.49 -8.33
C MET A 190 -2.27 -6.80 -7.78
N LEU A 191 -1.49 -7.66 -8.43
CA LEU A 191 -0.14 -8.01 -8.01
C LEU A 191 0.87 -6.86 -8.18
N VAL A 192 0.55 -5.83 -8.96
CA VAL A 192 1.37 -4.59 -9.00
C VAL A 192 1.43 -3.93 -7.62
N ASP A 193 0.37 -4.06 -6.81
CA ASP A 193 0.31 -3.50 -5.46
C ASP A 193 0.99 -4.38 -4.39
N PHE A 194 1.60 -5.51 -4.78
CA PHE A 194 2.13 -6.52 -3.86
C PHE A 194 3.04 -5.94 -2.77
N ASN A 195 3.90 -5.00 -3.11
CA ASN A 195 4.85 -4.42 -2.16
C ASN A 195 4.24 -3.27 -1.34
N THR A 196 3.22 -2.58 -1.84
CA THR A 196 2.66 -1.38 -1.21
C THR A 196 1.54 -1.67 -0.20
N VAL A 197 0.76 -2.75 -0.41
CA VAL A 197 -0.38 -3.08 0.47
C VAL A 197 0.02 -3.38 1.91
N THR A 198 1.27 -3.78 2.15
CA THR A 198 1.78 -4.06 3.49
C THR A 198 1.76 -2.81 4.37
N ALA A 199 2.21 -1.67 3.86
CA ALA A 199 2.14 -0.40 4.57
C ALA A 199 0.70 -0.02 4.91
N ASN A 200 -0.23 -0.17 3.94
CA ASN A 200 -1.65 0.11 4.14
C ASN A 200 -2.30 -0.79 5.20
N LEU A 201 -2.00 -2.09 5.17
CA LEU A 201 -2.58 -3.03 6.14
C LEU A 201 -2.03 -2.84 7.56
N THR A 202 -0.77 -2.43 7.68
CA THR A 202 -0.08 -2.33 8.98
C THR A 202 -0.13 -0.94 9.59
N GLY A 203 -0.51 0.08 8.81
CA GLY A 203 -0.53 1.48 9.24
C GLY A 203 0.87 2.04 9.52
N LYS A 204 1.91 1.46 8.92
CA LYS A 204 3.27 1.97 9.04
C LYS A 204 3.52 3.09 8.03
N PRO A 205 4.24 4.15 8.40
CA PRO A 205 4.65 5.17 7.45
C PRO A 205 5.61 4.59 6.42
N ALA A 206 5.38 4.93 5.16
CA ALA A 206 6.20 4.49 4.05
C ALA A 206 6.37 5.62 3.04
N ILE A 207 7.53 5.66 2.40
CA ILE A 207 7.83 6.60 1.33
C ILE A 207 8.36 5.84 0.11
N SER A 208 7.97 6.28 -1.08
CA SER A 208 8.55 5.82 -2.33
C SER A 208 9.38 6.94 -2.93
N ILE A 209 10.64 6.65 -3.21
CA ILE A 209 11.56 7.60 -3.86
C ILE A 209 11.98 7.07 -5.23
N PRO A 210 12.17 7.94 -6.24
CA PRO A 210 12.77 7.56 -7.50
C PRO A 210 14.26 7.31 -7.27
N TYR A 211 14.67 6.05 -7.32
CA TYR A 211 16.06 5.69 -7.03
C TYR A 211 16.95 5.62 -8.28
N LYS A 212 16.45 4.99 -9.34
CA LYS A 212 17.22 4.77 -10.57
C LYS A 212 16.36 4.90 -11.80
N ILE A 213 16.98 5.28 -12.91
CA ILE A 213 16.37 5.22 -14.24
C ILE A 213 16.93 3.99 -14.96
N ALA A 214 16.06 3.07 -15.37
CA ALA A 214 16.41 1.92 -16.19
C ALA A 214 15.59 1.91 -17.48
N LYS A 215 16.25 1.78 -18.62
CA LYS A 215 15.62 1.86 -19.96
C LYS A 215 14.74 3.13 -20.15
N GLY A 216 15.17 4.26 -19.56
CA GLY A 216 14.45 5.54 -19.64
C GLY A 216 13.25 5.68 -18.71
N LEU A 217 12.97 4.71 -17.85
CA LEU A 217 11.85 4.72 -16.90
C LEU A 217 12.35 4.71 -15.45
N PRO A 218 11.69 5.45 -14.53
CA PRO A 218 12.09 5.48 -13.13
C PRO A 218 11.73 4.18 -12.43
N ILE A 219 12.58 3.76 -11.49
CA ILE A 219 12.32 2.66 -10.55
C ILE A 219 12.27 3.24 -9.15
N GLY A 220 11.17 2.99 -8.45
CA GLY A 220 10.94 3.45 -7.09
C GLY A 220 11.42 2.45 -6.05
N MET A 221 12.07 2.97 -5.01
CA MET A 221 12.35 2.21 -3.78
C MET A 221 11.41 2.66 -2.68
N GLN A 222 10.80 1.71 -1.99
CA GLN A 222 9.96 1.93 -0.83
C GLN A 222 10.79 1.73 0.43
N ILE A 223 10.75 2.72 1.31
CA ILE A 223 11.28 2.62 2.67
C ILE A 223 10.11 2.72 3.63
N MET A 224 10.07 1.87 4.65
CA MET A 224 9.08 1.88 5.72
C MET A 224 9.79 2.13 7.06
N ALA A 225 9.15 2.87 7.95
CA ALA A 225 9.61 3.08 9.32
C ALA A 225 8.57 2.63 10.35
N ASN A 226 8.93 2.65 11.63
CA ASN A 226 7.97 2.37 12.69
C ASN A 226 6.93 3.48 12.79
N SER A 227 5.83 3.22 13.48
CA SER A 227 4.73 4.17 13.65
C SER A 227 5.21 5.48 14.25
N LEU A 228 4.81 6.61 13.63
CA LEU A 228 5.17 7.97 14.03
C LEU A 228 6.66 8.33 13.88
N GLU A 229 7.40 7.56 13.08
CA GLU A 229 8.83 7.79 12.78
C GLU A 229 9.03 8.43 11.39
N GLU A 230 8.12 9.31 10.98
CA GLU A 230 8.15 9.97 9.67
C GLU A 230 9.42 10.83 9.49
N ALA A 231 9.92 11.47 10.56
CA ALA A 231 11.16 12.27 10.50
C ALA A 231 12.37 11.38 10.14
N SER A 232 12.51 10.23 10.81
CA SER A 232 13.56 9.25 10.51
C SER A 232 13.40 8.67 9.10
N LEU A 233 12.15 8.46 8.67
CA LEU A 233 11.83 7.97 7.32
C LEU A 233 12.31 8.95 6.25
N PHE A 234 12.06 10.27 6.41
CA PHE A 234 12.57 11.30 5.51
C PHE A 234 14.11 11.35 5.50
N GLN A 235 14.75 11.18 6.64
CA GLN A 235 16.21 11.09 6.76
C GLN A 235 16.77 9.93 5.94
N ALA A 236 16.20 8.73 6.05
CA ALA A 236 16.62 7.56 5.29
C ALA A 236 16.38 7.74 3.77
N ALA A 237 15.23 8.31 3.40
CA ALA A 237 14.91 8.61 2.01
C ALA A 237 15.90 9.60 1.40
N TYR A 238 16.21 10.69 2.09
CA TYR A 238 17.18 11.70 1.65
C TYR A 238 18.60 11.14 1.53
N ALA A 239 19.00 10.25 2.44
CA ALA A 239 20.30 9.60 2.39
C ALA A 239 20.46 8.68 1.18
N LEU A 240 19.36 8.03 0.73
CA LEU A 240 19.37 7.15 -0.46
C LEU A 240 19.29 7.96 -1.77
N GLU A 241 18.68 9.15 -1.77
CA GLU A 241 18.50 9.99 -2.96
C GLU A 241 19.79 10.75 -3.34
N LYS A 242 20.69 11.04 -2.38
CA LYS A 242 22.02 11.66 -2.58
C LYS A 242 23.01 10.69 -3.22
#